data_56370344e4541652174d68bf85d1f5af
#
_entry.id   56370344e4541652174d68bf85d1f5af
#
_cell.length_a   1.000
_cell.length_b   1.000
_cell.length_c   1.000
_cell.angle_alpha   90.00
_cell.angle_beta   90.00
_cell.angle_gamma   90.00
#
_symmetry.space_group_name_H-M   'P 1'
#
loop_
_entity.id
_entity.type
_entity.pdbx_description
1 polymer ?
#
loop_
_entity_poly.entity_id
_entity_poly.type
_entity_poly.pdbx_seq_one_letter_code
_entity_poly.pdbx_strand_id
1 'polypeptide(L)'
;MSLMRLRHVAAGLVVSAAAMAVVPPAGADPMDPIPGNGFFLVGSDIAPGLYNTGGTASVFGVWINDVPTQDSMCSWFTYSTPDANKDHVVATNMSIGPMYANINSTVKAFETHNCQPWTRVT
;
A
#
# COMPACT_ATOMS: atom_id res chain seq x y z
N MET A 1 -11.57 8.58 -43.87
CA MET A 1 -11.85 8.23 -44.18
C MET A 1 -11.98 7.97 -43.99
N SER A 2 -11.98 8.12 -43.60
CA SER A 2 -12.15 7.80 -43.42
C SER A 2 -12.16 7.69 -43.01
N LEU A 3 -11.69 7.62 -42.67
CA LEU A 3 -11.80 7.32 -42.56
C LEU A 3 -11.69 7.28 -42.13
N MET A 4 -11.34 7.19 -41.93
CA MET A 4 -11.28 6.94 -41.73
C MET A 4 -11.18 6.85 -41.38
N ARG A 5 -10.90 6.75 -41.10
CA ARG A 5 -10.90 6.53 -40.96
C ARG A 5 -10.72 6.28 -40.43
N LEU A 6 -10.56 6.39 -40.30
CA LEU A 6 -10.47 6.02 -40.00
C LEU A 6 -10.39 5.87 -39.53
N ARG A 7 -9.97 5.81 -39.37
CA ARG A 7 -9.97 5.56 -39.20
C ARG A 7 -9.81 5.30 -38.71
N HIS A 8 -9.49 5.34 -38.44
CA HIS A 8 -9.53 4.96 -38.12
C HIS A 8 -9.44 4.82 -37.68
N VAL A 9 -8.87 5.05 -37.52
CA VAL A 9 -8.83 4.73 -37.48
C VAL A 9 -8.69 4.49 -37.09
N ALA A 10 -8.25 4.50 -36.38
CA ALA A 10 -8.20 4.14 -36.42
C ALA A 10 -8.02 3.94 -36.04
N ALA A 11 -7.86 3.99 -35.53
CA ALA A 11 -7.78 3.58 -35.43
C ALA A 11 -7.62 3.38 -34.98
N GLY A 12 -7.57 3.42 -34.36
CA GLY A 12 -7.53 3.09 -34.26
C GLY A 12 -7.55 2.99 -33.74
N LEU A 13 -7.33 2.94 -33.05
CA LEU A 13 -7.51 2.64 -32.81
C LEU A 13 -7.61 2.38 -32.39
N VAL A 14 -7.32 2.44 -31.99
CA VAL A 14 -7.52 2.08 -31.83
C VAL A 14 -7.53 1.84 -31.32
N VAL A 15 -7.50 1.80 -30.94
CA VAL A 15 -7.64 1.46 -30.60
C VAL A 15 -7.60 1.23 -30.02
N SER A 16 -7.59 1.21 -29.64
CA SER A 16 -7.68 0.90 -29.16
C SER A 16 -7.65 0.64 -28.55
N ALA A 17 -7.64 0.66 -28.24
CA ALA A 17 -7.64 0.41 -27.60
C ALA A 17 -7.55 0.09 -26.99
N ALA A 18 -7.65 0.10 -26.83
CA ALA A 18 -7.55 -0.18 -26.17
C ALA A 18 -7.35 -0.54 -25.52
N ALA A 19 -7.39 -0.49 -25.38
CA ALA A 19 -7.10 -0.73 -24.76
C ALA A 19 -6.91 -0.86 -23.99
N MET A 20 -7.12 -0.71 -23.68
CA MET A 20 -6.83 -0.72 -23.11
C MET A 20 -6.63 -0.87 -22.21
N ALA A 21 -6.83 -0.71 -21.85
CA ALA A 21 -6.43 -0.87 -21.24
C ALA A 21 -6.20 -1.15 -20.35
N VAL A 22 -6.34 -1.34 -20.28
CA VAL A 22 -5.94 -1.61 -19.65
C VAL A 22 -5.37 -1.92 -18.80
N VAL A 23 -5.32 -1.96 -18.67
CA VAL A 23 -4.70 -2.20 -17.97
C VAL A 23 -4.29 -2.12 -17.10
N PRO A 24 -4.26 -2.31 -16.97
CA PRO A 24 -4.12 -2.10 -15.94
C PRO A 24 -3.62 -1.69 -15.00
N PRO A 25 -4.32 -1.18 -14.82
CA PRO A 25 -3.75 -0.79 -13.57
C PRO A 25 -3.01 -1.93 -13.07
N ALA A 26 -3.45 -2.94 -13.54
CA ALA A 26 -2.63 -4.11 -13.35
C ALA A 26 -1.23 -3.81 -13.82
N GLY A 27 -1.12 -2.86 -14.70
CA GLY A 27 0.17 -2.42 -15.15
C GLY A 27 0.83 -1.40 -14.25
N ALA A 28 0.13 -0.92 -13.22
CA ALA A 28 0.71 0.07 -12.34
C ALA A 28 1.80 -0.56 -11.49
N ASP A 29 2.90 0.17 -11.29
CA ASP A 29 3.97 -0.28 -10.42
C ASP A 29 3.50 -0.26 -8.97
N PRO A 30 3.88 -1.28 -8.19
CA PRO A 30 3.61 -1.26 -6.76
C PRO A 30 4.27 -0.05 -6.10
N MET A 31 3.65 0.45 -5.05
CA MET A 31 4.23 1.55 -4.29
C MET A 31 5.48 1.11 -3.54
N ASP A 32 6.57 1.85 -3.68
CA ASP A 32 7.80 1.66 -2.94
C ASP A 32 8.53 3.00 -2.92
N PRO A 33 8.58 3.69 -1.79
CA PRO A 33 8.12 3.25 -0.46
C PRO A 33 6.59 3.26 -0.33
N ILE A 34 6.12 2.47 0.64
CA ILE A 34 4.71 2.47 1.01
C ILE A 34 4.47 3.66 1.95
N PRO A 35 3.45 4.48 1.72
CA PRO A 35 3.14 5.56 2.65
C PRO A 35 2.89 5.06 4.07
N GLY A 36 3.22 5.87 5.06
CA GLY A 36 3.09 5.51 6.47
C GLY A 36 1.68 5.59 7.02
N ASN A 37 0.70 6.01 6.22
CA ASN A 37 -0.71 6.06 6.59
C ASN A 37 -1.53 5.54 5.43
N GLY A 38 -2.40 4.59 5.71
CA GLY A 38 -3.32 4.09 4.70
C GLY A 38 -3.61 2.62 4.82
N PHE A 39 -4.39 2.15 3.88
CA PHE A 39 -4.79 0.76 3.74
C PHE A 39 -4.49 0.34 2.30
N PHE A 40 -3.73 -0.72 2.13
CA PHE A 40 -3.21 -1.12 0.82
C PHE A 40 -3.48 -2.59 0.56
N LEU A 41 -3.89 -2.90 -0.67
CA LEU A 41 -4.10 -4.28 -1.10
C LEU A 41 -2.80 -4.86 -1.63
N VAL A 42 -2.46 -6.05 -1.16
CA VAL A 42 -1.25 -6.75 -1.60
C VAL A 42 -1.51 -7.33 -2.98
N GLY A 43 -0.62 -7.03 -3.89
CA GLY A 43 -0.73 -7.46 -5.29
C GLY A 43 -1.13 -6.32 -6.21
N SER A 44 -2.16 -5.55 -5.85
CA SER A 44 -2.59 -4.42 -6.69
C SER A 44 -1.95 -3.11 -6.29
N ASP A 45 -1.80 -2.85 -5.00
CA ASP A 45 -1.24 -1.58 -4.52
C ASP A 45 0.22 -1.71 -4.11
N ILE A 46 0.57 -2.80 -3.44
CA ILE A 46 1.92 -3.04 -2.95
C ILE A 46 2.32 -4.48 -3.26
N ALA A 47 3.62 -4.71 -3.38
CA ALA A 47 4.17 -6.04 -3.61
C ALA A 47 4.42 -6.75 -2.28
N PRO A 48 4.33 -8.10 -2.25
CA PRO A 48 4.78 -8.86 -1.09
C PRO A 48 6.27 -8.62 -0.85
N GLY A 49 6.68 -8.74 0.39
CA GLY A 49 8.08 -8.58 0.76
C GLY A 49 8.25 -8.23 2.22
N LEU A 50 9.49 -8.10 2.64
CA LEU A 50 9.84 -7.60 3.96
C LEU A 50 10.07 -6.11 3.85
N TYR A 51 9.38 -5.35 4.69
CA TYR A 51 9.46 -3.89 4.69
C TYR A 51 9.92 -3.38 6.03
N ASN A 52 10.52 -2.19 6.01
CA ASN A 52 11.08 -1.54 7.19
C ASN A 52 10.60 -0.09 7.23
N THR A 53 10.21 0.38 8.40
CA THR A 53 9.91 1.78 8.66
C THR A 53 10.86 2.32 9.72
N GLY A 54 11.12 3.63 9.68
CA GLY A 54 11.90 4.29 10.72
C GLY A 54 11.15 4.49 12.03
N GLY A 55 9.85 4.18 12.06
CA GLY A 55 9.03 4.33 13.25
C GLY A 55 7.99 5.41 13.10
N THR A 56 7.66 6.08 14.20
CA THR A 56 6.62 7.09 14.19
C THR A 56 6.98 8.29 13.28
N ALA A 57 5.99 8.77 12.54
CA ALA A 57 6.14 9.95 11.70
C ALA A 57 5.99 11.24 12.51
N SER A 58 5.23 11.20 13.60
CA SER A 58 4.95 12.37 14.40
C SER A 58 5.50 12.19 15.81
N VAL A 59 6.51 12.99 16.15
CA VAL A 59 7.05 13.03 17.51
C VAL A 59 6.17 13.86 18.44
N PHE A 60 5.16 14.53 17.88
CA PHE A 60 4.26 15.39 18.63
C PHE A 60 2.91 14.74 18.89
N GLY A 61 2.89 13.41 18.95
CA GLY A 61 1.70 12.69 19.32
C GLY A 61 1.31 12.94 20.77
N VAL A 62 0.21 12.35 21.18
CA VAL A 62 -0.30 12.55 22.53
C VAL A 62 0.56 11.79 23.55
N TRP A 63 1.04 12.49 24.56
CA TRP A 63 1.85 11.94 25.64
C TRP A 63 1.12 12.18 26.96
N ILE A 64 1.15 11.19 27.84
CA ILE A 64 0.56 11.30 29.18
C ILE A 64 1.64 10.93 30.19
N ASN A 65 1.99 11.90 31.05
CA ASN A 65 3.04 11.73 32.05
C ASN A 65 4.35 11.24 31.44
N ASP A 66 4.73 11.81 30.30
CA ASP A 66 5.92 11.45 29.52
C ASP A 66 5.89 10.03 28.97
N VAL A 67 4.73 9.38 28.97
CA VAL A 67 4.53 8.09 28.34
C VAL A 67 3.79 8.29 27.03
N PRO A 68 4.32 7.79 25.90
CA PRO A 68 3.63 7.93 24.63
C PRO A 68 2.32 7.14 24.62
N THR A 69 1.28 7.78 24.08
CA THR A 69 0.01 7.10 23.87
C THR A 69 0.01 6.41 22.50
N GLN A 70 -1.03 5.62 22.25
CA GLN A 70 -1.19 4.94 20.96
C GLN A 70 -1.15 5.94 19.79
N ASP A 71 -1.66 7.16 19.98
CA ASP A 71 -1.68 8.17 18.92
C ASP A 71 -0.29 8.72 18.57
N SER A 72 0.69 8.52 19.44
CA SER A 72 2.06 8.95 19.18
C SER A 72 2.93 7.86 18.58
N MET A 73 2.39 6.67 18.38
CA MET A 73 3.15 5.51 17.87
C MET A 73 2.80 5.20 16.43
N CYS A 74 3.78 4.64 15.73
CA CYS A 74 3.54 3.96 14.47
C CYS A 74 2.89 2.62 14.77
N SER A 75 1.81 2.30 14.08
CA SER A 75 1.14 1.01 14.22
C SER A 75 0.80 0.44 12.86
N TRP A 76 0.76 -0.87 12.76
CA TRP A 76 0.42 -1.52 11.51
C TRP A 76 -0.28 -2.86 11.76
N PHE A 77 -1.03 -3.29 10.74
CA PHE A 77 -1.74 -4.55 10.74
C PHE A 77 -1.59 -5.21 9.38
N THR A 78 -1.43 -6.52 9.36
CA THR A 78 -1.57 -7.30 8.14
C THR A 78 -2.79 -8.19 8.27
N TYR A 79 -3.51 -8.38 7.15
CA TYR A 79 -4.75 -9.13 7.13
C TYR A 79 -4.68 -10.28 6.14
N SER A 80 -5.33 -11.39 6.46
CA SER A 80 -5.43 -12.53 5.56
C SER A 80 -6.53 -12.36 4.51
N THR A 81 -7.36 -11.32 4.65
CA THR A 81 -8.43 -10.99 3.71
C THR A 81 -8.24 -9.56 3.22
N PRO A 82 -8.79 -9.21 2.03
CA PRO A 82 -8.59 -7.88 1.44
C PRO A 82 -9.51 -6.80 2.02
N ASP A 83 -9.86 -6.91 3.28
CA ASP A 83 -10.65 -5.94 4.02
C ASP A 83 -9.96 -5.66 5.36
N ALA A 84 -10.44 -4.68 6.08
CA ALA A 84 -9.86 -4.30 7.38
C ALA A 84 -10.55 -5.05 8.52
N ASN A 85 -10.86 -6.30 8.33
CA ASN A 85 -11.53 -7.11 9.34
C ASN A 85 -10.53 -7.55 10.41
N LYS A 86 -10.68 -7.01 11.61
CA LYS A 86 -9.76 -7.30 12.73
C LYS A 86 -9.77 -8.76 13.18
N ASP A 87 -10.80 -9.54 12.79
CA ASP A 87 -10.81 -10.97 13.06
C ASP A 87 -9.84 -11.75 12.18
N HIS A 88 -9.32 -11.12 11.13
CA HIS A 88 -8.43 -11.76 10.17
C HIS A 88 -7.03 -11.13 10.19
N VAL A 89 -6.61 -10.59 11.32
CA VAL A 89 -5.26 -10.04 11.46
C VAL A 89 -4.26 -11.19 11.49
N VAL A 90 -3.24 -11.11 10.63
CA VAL A 90 -2.12 -12.06 10.60
C VAL A 90 -1.06 -11.62 11.59
N ALA A 91 -0.73 -10.32 11.58
CA ALA A 91 0.27 -9.75 12.47
C ALA A 91 -0.01 -8.27 12.67
N THR A 92 0.45 -7.75 13.80
CA THR A 92 0.35 -6.34 14.14
C THR A 92 1.46 -5.96 15.10
N ASN A 93 1.83 -4.70 15.10
CA ASN A 93 2.77 -4.18 16.07
C ASN A 93 2.62 -2.66 16.17
N MET A 94 3.18 -2.08 17.23
CA MET A 94 3.25 -0.63 17.36
C MET A 94 4.53 -0.25 18.10
N SER A 95 5.13 0.87 17.70
CA SER A 95 6.39 1.31 18.28
C SER A 95 6.63 2.77 17.90
N ILE A 96 7.45 3.45 18.69
CA ILE A 96 7.99 4.75 18.32
C ILE A 96 9.20 4.55 17.39
N GLY A 97 10.00 3.53 17.65
CA GLY A 97 11.22 3.24 16.90
C GLY A 97 11.00 2.40 15.65
N PRO A 98 12.10 2.04 15.00
CA PRO A 98 12.03 1.26 13.74
C PRO A 98 11.35 -0.09 13.93
N MET A 99 10.66 -0.51 12.87
CA MET A 99 9.97 -1.81 12.83
C MET A 99 10.09 -2.45 11.46
N TYR A 100 9.90 -3.76 11.44
CA TYR A 100 9.74 -4.53 10.20
C TYR A 100 8.32 -5.05 10.10
N ALA A 101 7.84 -5.17 8.87
CA ALA A 101 6.58 -5.85 8.59
C ALA A 101 6.83 -6.86 7.48
N ASN A 102 6.50 -8.11 7.75
CA ASN A 102 6.64 -9.18 6.76
C ASN A 102 5.33 -9.37 6.03
N ILE A 103 5.27 -8.87 4.80
CA ILE A 103 4.09 -9.00 3.94
C ILE A 103 4.32 -10.21 3.04
N ASN A 104 4.07 -11.40 3.59
CA ASN A 104 4.27 -12.65 2.87
C ASN A 104 3.04 -13.01 2.02
N SER A 105 3.08 -14.17 1.39
CA SER A 105 2.04 -14.59 0.45
C SER A 105 0.67 -14.83 1.09
N THR A 106 0.61 -14.95 2.43
CA THR A 106 -0.66 -15.12 3.13
C THR A 106 -1.36 -13.79 3.41
N VAL A 107 -0.65 -12.67 3.25
CA VAL A 107 -1.19 -11.34 3.54
C VAL A 107 -1.88 -10.80 2.30
N LYS A 108 -3.13 -10.36 2.47
CA LYS A 108 -3.93 -9.78 1.40
C LYS A 108 -4.09 -8.28 1.52
N ALA A 109 -3.89 -7.73 2.71
CA ALA A 109 -3.98 -6.28 2.94
C ALA A 109 -3.03 -5.86 4.05
N PHE A 110 -2.59 -4.60 3.98
CA PHE A 110 -1.69 -3.98 4.94
C PHE A 110 -2.23 -2.62 5.33
N GLU A 111 -2.34 -2.39 6.62
CA GLU A 111 -2.82 -1.12 7.17
C GLU A 111 -1.73 -0.52 8.05
N THR A 112 -1.51 0.79 7.94
CA THR A 112 -0.46 1.47 8.68
C THR A 112 -0.92 2.87 9.10
N HIS A 113 -0.50 3.31 10.28
CA HIS A 113 -0.91 4.58 10.87
C HIS A 113 0.27 5.26 11.56
N ASN A 114 0.45 6.53 11.24
CA ASN A 114 1.46 7.40 11.86
C ASN A 114 2.87 6.83 11.77
N CYS A 115 3.21 6.26 10.64
CA CYS A 115 4.54 5.70 10.40
C CYS A 115 5.30 6.55 9.40
N GLN A 116 6.63 6.52 9.50
CA GLN A 116 7.47 6.92 8.39
C GLN A 116 7.25 5.94 7.26
N PRO A 117 7.58 6.32 6.01
CA PRO A 117 7.39 5.41 4.89
C PRO A 117 8.06 4.06 5.11
N TRP A 118 7.47 3.03 4.51
CA TRP A 118 7.99 1.66 4.57
C TRP A 118 8.80 1.39 3.32
N THR A 119 10.05 0.99 3.51
CA THR A 119 10.98 0.69 2.42
C THR A 119 11.15 -0.81 2.32
N ARG A 120 11.11 -1.34 1.11
CA ARG A 120 11.27 -2.77 0.89
C ARG A 120 12.71 -3.18 1.14
N VAL A 121 12.90 -4.22 1.94
CA VAL A 121 14.21 -4.77 2.29
C VAL A 121 14.58 -5.92 1.35
N THR A 122 13.59 -6.72 0.98
CA THR A 122 13.83 -7.88 0.11
C THR A 122 12.77 -8.00 -0.96
#